data_54f0db1f47259487732ba168eb6bae42
#
_entry.id   54f0db1f47259487732ba168eb6bae42
#
_cell.length_a   1.000
_cell.length_b   1.000
_cell.length_c   1.000
_cell.angle_alpha   90.00
_cell.angle_beta   90.00
_cell.angle_gamma   90.00
#
_symmetry.space_group_name_H-M   'P 1'
#
loop_
_entity.id
_entity.type
_entity.pdbx_description
1 polymer ?
#
loop_
_entity_poly.entity_id
_entity_poly.type
_entity_poly.pdbx_seq_one_letter_code
_entity_poly.pdbx_strand_id
1 'polypeptide(L)' 'MIVLTSENQGCAYSIDSEGTLFYTPQYQDGSINVEDWCEVDLMSLMGEDENLRLEVDQIHEQLIAMSKAIGEYFQK' A
#
# COMPACT_ATOMS: atom_id res chain seq x y z
N MET A 1 3.17 -12.22 0.65
CA MET A 1 2.99 -10.76 0.55
C MET A 1 1.54 -10.45 0.23
N ILE A 2 0.93 -9.54 0.96
CA ILE A 2 -0.44 -9.10 0.70
C ILE A 2 -0.39 -7.85 -0.15
N VAL A 3 -1.19 -7.82 -1.21
CA VAL A 3 -1.21 -6.69 -2.13
C VAL A 3 -2.64 -6.23 -2.33
N LEU A 4 -2.87 -4.92 -2.20
CA LEU A 4 -4.14 -4.29 -2.56
C LEU A 4 -3.91 -3.37 -3.74
N THR A 5 -4.78 -3.45 -4.74
CA THR A 5 -4.68 -2.58 -5.90
C THR A 5 -5.67 -1.44 -5.79
N SER A 6 -5.30 -0.28 -6.32
CA SER A 6 -6.18 0.88 -6.41
C SER A 6 -6.38 1.22 -7.88
N GLU A 7 -7.55 0.93 -8.40
CA GLU A 7 -7.86 1.24 -9.79
C GLU A 7 -7.85 2.75 -10.04
N ASN A 8 -8.32 3.51 -9.06
CA ASN A 8 -8.37 4.97 -9.19
C ASN A 8 -6.99 5.59 -9.32
N GLN A 9 -6.01 4.99 -8.67
CA GLN A 9 -4.65 5.54 -8.66
C GLN A 9 -3.72 4.83 -9.64
N GLY A 10 -4.14 3.69 -10.17
CA GLY A 10 -3.32 2.92 -11.10
C GLY A 10 -2.08 2.33 -10.46
N CYS A 11 -2.17 1.95 -9.20
CA CYS A 11 -1.02 1.37 -8.48
C CYS A 11 -1.47 0.30 -7.50
N ALA A 12 -0.50 -0.43 -6.97
CA ALA A 12 -0.74 -1.45 -5.96
C ALA A 12 0.01 -1.07 -4.69
N TYR A 13 -0.51 -1.52 -3.55
CA TYR A 13 0.08 -1.24 -2.24
C TYR A 13 0.35 -2.53 -1.49
N SER A 14 1.37 -2.51 -0.65
CA SER A 14 1.69 -3.61 0.24
C SER A 14 2.36 -3.07 1.49
N ILE A 15 2.51 -3.92 2.51
CA ILE A 15 3.25 -3.54 3.73
C ILE A 15 4.32 -4.59 4.00
N ASP A 16 5.38 -4.16 4.67
CA ASP A 16 6.43 -5.09 5.12
C ASP A 16 6.12 -5.63 6.51
N SER A 17 7.05 -6.37 7.08
CA SER A 17 6.87 -6.98 8.40
C SER A 17 6.76 -5.96 9.53
N GLU A 18 7.15 -4.73 9.30
CA GLU A 18 7.05 -3.65 10.27
C GLU A 18 5.81 -2.80 10.06
N GLY A 19 5.03 -3.09 9.03
CA GLY A 19 3.83 -2.34 8.73
C GLY A 19 4.08 -1.09 7.89
N THR A 20 5.28 -0.93 7.36
CA THR A 20 5.59 0.20 6.49
C THR A 20 4.90 0.02 5.14
N LEU A 21 4.25 1.09 4.66
CA LEU A 21 3.49 1.04 3.42
C LEU A 21 4.39 1.27 2.22
N PHE A 22 4.21 0.42 1.20
CA PHE A 22 4.93 0.53 -0.07
C PHE A 22 3.94 0.55 -1.22
N TYR A 23 4.35 1.10 -2.35
CA TYR A 23 3.53 1.09 -3.55
C TYR A 23 4.37 0.79 -4.77
N THR A 24 3.70 0.34 -5.83
CA THR A 24 4.32 0.15 -7.14
C THR A 24 3.28 0.42 -8.21
N PRO A 25 3.67 0.99 -9.36
CA PRO A 25 2.71 1.21 -10.45
C PRO A 25 2.14 -0.11 -10.95
N GLN A 26 0.86 -0.06 -11.34
CA GLN A 26 0.21 -1.21 -11.96
C GLN A 26 0.14 -0.97 -13.45
N TYR A 27 0.55 -1.97 -14.24
CA TYR A 27 0.51 -1.87 -15.69
C TYR A 27 -0.92 -2.07 -16.20
N GLN A 28 -1.15 -1.72 -17.46
CA GLN A 28 -2.47 -1.79 -18.07
C GLN A 28 -3.04 -3.21 -18.09
N ASP A 29 -2.19 -4.21 -18.14
CA ASP A 29 -2.63 -5.60 -18.14
C ASP A 29 -2.93 -6.12 -16.73
N GLY A 30 -2.82 -5.27 -15.72
CA GLY A 30 -3.09 -5.64 -14.34
C GLY A 30 -1.88 -6.18 -13.58
N SER A 31 -0.75 -6.35 -14.26
CA SER A 31 0.46 -6.84 -13.59
C SER A 31 1.15 -5.72 -12.82
N ILE A 32 1.98 -6.11 -11.85
CA ILE A 32 2.79 -5.17 -11.09
C ILE A 32 4.24 -5.62 -11.14
N ASN A 33 5.16 -4.67 -10.93
CA ASN A 33 6.57 -5.00 -10.86
C ASN A 33 6.97 -5.15 -9.41
N VAL A 34 7.11 -6.39 -8.97
CA VAL A 34 7.39 -6.69 -7.56
C VAL A 34 8.79 -6.27 -7.13
N GLU A 35 9.64 -5.84 -8.06
CA GLU A 35 10.97 -5.36 -7.75
C GLU A 35 11.04 -3.85 -7.59
N ASP A 36 9.97 -3.14 -7.95
CA ASP A 36 9.96 -1.68 -7.95
C ASP A 36 9.13 -1.09 -6.81
N TRP A 37 9.02 -1.79 -5.69
CA TRP A 37 8.30 -1.25 -4.55
C TRP A 37 9.03 -0.03 -3.98
N CYS A 38 8.28 1.05 -3.79
CA CYS A 38 8.78 2.29 -3.22
C CYS A 38 8.03 2.60 -1.93
N GLU A 39 8.73 3.06 -0.91
CA GLU A 39 8.06 3.46 0.33
C GLU A 39 7.18 4.68 0.08
N VAL A 40 5.96 4.66 0.64
CA VAL A 40 5.04 5.79 0.54
C VAL A 40 5.49 6.87 1.51
N ASP A 41 5.72 8.08 0.98
CA ASP A 41 6.11 9.23 1.79
C ASP A 41 4.85 9.97 2.24
N LEU A 42 4.39 9.66 3.44
CA LEU A 42 3.19 10.28 3.99
C LEU A 42 3.34 11.79 4.19
N MET A 43 4.57 12.26 4.42
CA MET A 43 4.82 13.69 4.56
C MET A 43 4.55 14.43 3.26
N SER A 44 4.96 13.84 2.14
CA SER A 44 4.66 14.40 0.84
C SER A 44 3.17 14.42 0.56
N LEU A 45 2.45 13.36 0.99
CA LEU A 45 1.02 13.26 0.77
C LEU A 45 0.23 14.32 1.56
N MET A 46 0.78 14.82 2.65
CA MET A 46 0.09 15.86 3.43
C MET A 46 -0.07 17.16 2.65
N GLY A 47 0.80 17.41 1.68
CA GLY A 47 0.70 18.59 0.83
C GLY A 47 -0.12 18.37 -0.44
N GLU A 48 -0.66 17.15 -0.61
CA GLU A 48 -1.40 16.79 -1.79
C GLU A 48 -2.91 16.80 -1.53
N ASP A 49 -3.66 16.14 -2.41
CA ASP A 49 -5.11 16.03 -2.29
C ASP A 49 -5.48 15.29 -1.01
N GLU A 50 -6.34 15.91 -0.21
CA GLU A 50 -6.81 15.30 1.04
C GLU A 50 -7.52 13.98 0.78
N ASN A 51 -8.28 13.87 -0.32
CA ASN A 51 -8.96 12.63 -0.66
C ASN A 51 -7.98 11.50 -0.96
N LEU A 52 -6.89 11.83 -1.63
CA LEU A 52 -5.84 10.86 -1.90
C LEU A 52 -5.22 10.36 -0.60
N ARG A 53 -4.94 11.27 0.32
CA ARG A 53 -4.36 10.89 1.59
C ARG A 53 -5.28 9.98 2.39
N LEU A 54 -6.58 10.30 2.43
CA LEU A 54 -7.56 9.47 3.13
C LEU A 54 -7.66 8.09 2.50
N GLU A 55 -7.64 8.00 1.18
CA GLU A 55 -7.70 6.72 0.49
C GLU A 55 -6.46 5.88 0.81
N VAL A 56 -5.27 6.49 0.80
CA VAL A 56 -4.04 5.79 1.13
C VAL A 56 -4.05 5.31 2.58
N ASP A 57 -4.54 6.14 3.50
CA ASP A 57 -4.66 5.76 4.90
C ASP A 57 -5.58 4.55 5.07
N GLN A 58 -6.71 4.52 4.36
CA GLN A 58 -7.64 3.40 4.41
C GLN A 58 -7.02 2.12 3.87
N ILE A 59 -6.27 2.23 2.79
CA ILE A 59 -5.58 1.08 2.21
C ILE A 59 -4.54 0.54 3.20
N HIS A 60 -3.81 1.43 3.86
CA HIS A 60 -2.81 1.05 4.86
C HIS A 60 -3.47 0.29 6.01
N GLU A 61 -4.60 0.81 6.52
CA GLU A 61 -5.32 0.15 7.59
C GLU A 61 -5.85 -1.22 7.18
N GLN A 62 -6.35 -1.34 5.95
CA GLN A 62 -6.82 -2.61 5.44
C GLN A 62 -5.69 -3.63 5.34
N LEU A 63 -4.53 -3.21 4.85
CA LEU A 63 -3.37 -4.10 4.75
C LEU A 63 -2.93 -4.59 6.12
N ILE A 64 -2.91 -3.70 7.10
CA ILE A 64 -2.56 -4.07 8.47
C ILE A 64 -3.55 -5.09 9.01
N ALA A 65 -4.84 -4.85 8.82
CA ALA A 65 -5.87 -5.76 9.31
C ALA A 65 -5.79 -7.13 8.63
N MET A 66 -5.54 -7.15 7.33
CA MET A 66 -5.41 -8.40 6.59
C MET A 66 -4.18 -9.19 7.05
N SER A 67 -3.07 -8.49 7.29
CA SER A 67 -1.85 -9.14 7.78
C SER A 67 -2.07 -9.74 9.15
N LYS A 68 -2.78 -9.04 10.03
CA LYS A 68 -3.12 -9.59 11.34
C LYS A 68 -3.99 -10.83 11.23
N ALA A 69 -4.96 -10.81 10.33
CA ALA A 69 -5.91 -11.91 10.18
C ALA A 69 -5.21 -13.20 9.77
N ILE A 70 -4.16 -13.11 8.97
CA ILE A 70 -3.42 -14.30 8.55
C ILE A 70 -2.17 -14.56 9.37
N GLY A 71 -1.88 -13.70 10.36
CA GLY A 71 -0.74 -13.89 11.25
C GLY A 71 0.60 -13.74 10.58
N GLU A 72 0.66 -13.02 9.47
CA GLU A 72 1.86 -12.98 8.67
C GLU A 72 2.83 -11.87 9.05
N TYR A 73 2.44 -10.94 9.97
CA TYR A 73 3.20 -9.79 10.13
C TYR A 73 3.30 -9.34 11.53
N PHE A 74 4.04 -8.30 11.83
CA PHE A 74 4.20 -7.74 13.18
C PHE A 74 4.49 -8.81 14.20
N GLN A 75 5.48 -9.61 13.91
CA GLN A 75 5.92 -10.62 14.87
C GLN A 75 6.41 -9.91 16.12
N LYS A 76 5.76 -10.14 17.19
CA LYS A 76 6.10 -9.54 18.48
C LYS A 76 6.77 -10.55 19.36
#